data_1810133d96346b08eced1451d449ede1
#
_entry.id   1810133d96346b08eced1451d449ede1
#
_cell.length_a   1.000
_cell.length_b   1.000
_cell.length_c   1.000
_cell.angle_alpha   90.00
_cell.angle_beta   90.00
_cell.angle_gamma   90.00
#
_symmetry.space_group_name_H-M   'P 1'
#
loop_
_entity.id
_entity.type
_entity.pdbx_description
1 polymer ?
#
loop_
_entity_poly.entity_id
_entity_poly.type
_entity_poly.pdbx_seq_one_letter_code
_entity_poly.pdbx_strand_id
1 'polypeptide(L)'
;HIHHKLLDLGFSHRKITLTLTITTLFITACNILLHELLNINLILAIDLIAGILCNVYLNKRKKRRAQSLNKKLLKQTESIPMGDFIITNNYQFDSIPDQQMVIHAIDSRIWLMANEDKELKQALLQSDILVPNGAGITLAARWLTGKQIHNVSRDDLHLSILQHLDKVAGSVFYLGASDQTLALIAERILTEYPNIRVKTYSPPYRDSFSEEETNKMITAINEFKPDVLFIGMSVSKQEKWIATNRHLLHTHLISGIGAVFGFYGGTTSYPPQWRKQQSLSAIKILITALQIKNRKKSIKTSTEYETN
;
A
#
# COMPACT_ATOMS: atom_id res chain seq x y z
N HIS A 1 24.46 10.14 2.04
CA HIS A 1 25.50 10.00 3.05
C HIS A 1 25.52 8.58 3.64
N ILE A 2 26.67 8.11 4.17
CA ILE A 2 26.89 6.75 4.71
C ILE A 2 25.85 6.41 5.79
N HIS A 3 25.52 7.36 6.66
CA HIS A 3 24.50 7.20 7.72
C HIS A 3 23.16 6.68 7.18
N HIS A 4 22.61 7.32 6.15
CA HIS A 4 21.35 6.90 5.53
C HIS A 4 21.45 5.52 4.88
N LYS A 5 22.60 5.18 4.28
CA LYS A 5 22.80 3.85 3.68
C LYS A 5 22.80 2.73 4.74
N LEU A 6 23.33 3.01 5.92
CA LEU A 6 23.32 2.08 7.05
C LEU A 6 21.90 1.94 7.65
N LEU A 7 21.11 3.03 7.69
CA LEU A 7 19.68 2.98 8.05
C LEU A 7 18.90 2.09 7.07
N ASP A 8 19.08 2.29 5.78
CA ASP A 8 18.46 1.48 4.71
C ASP A 8 18.87 -0.01 4.80
N LEU A 9 20.03 -0.30 5.34
CA LEU A 9 20.48 -1.66 5.66
C LEU A 9 19.92 -2.21 6.98
N GLY A 10 19.05 -1.43 7.68
CA GLY A 10 18.33 -1.85 8.89
C GLY A 10 19.15 -1.75 10.18
N PHE A 11 20.20 -0.95 10.20
CA PHE A 11 20.91 -0.64 11.44
C PHE A 11 20.12 0.39 12.25
N SER A 12 20.02 0.22 13.57
CA SER A 12 19.47 1.26 14.45
C SER A 12 20.43 2.45 14.57
N HIS A 13 19.90 3.65 14.87
CA HIS A 13 20.71 4.86 15.04
C HIS A 13 21.88 4.65 16.01
N ARG A 14 21.65 3.99 17.16
CA ARG A 14 22.73 3.68 18.14
C ARG A 14 23.83 2.80 17.54
N LYS A 15 23.46 1.76 16.78
CA LYS A 15 24.45 0.89 16.11
C LYS A 15 25.22 1.64 15.03
N ILE A 16 24.57 2.53 14.29
CA ILE A 16 25.23 3.35 13.27
C ILE A 16 26.25 4.28 13.89
N THR A 17 25.85 5.03 14.93
CA THR A 17 26.77 5.94 15.65
C THR A 17 27.97 5.17 16.18
N LEU A 18 27.74 4.05 16.87
CA LEU A 18 28.82 3.21 17.40
C LEU A 18 29.77 2.71 16.30
N THR A 19 29.23 2.19 15.20
CA THR A 19 30.01 1.68 14.07
C THR A 19 30.88 2.78 13.46
N LEU A 20 30.27 3.96 13.18
CA LEU A 20 30.98 5.08 12.60
C LEU A 20 32.08 5.60 13.54
N THR A 21 31.79 5.72 14.85
CA THR A 21 32.79 6.15 15.85
C THR A 21 33.98 5.17 15.93
N ILE A 22 33.71 3.87 16.03
CA ILE A 22 34.75 2.84 16.05
C ILE A 22 35.61 2.87 14.77
N THR A 23 34.93 2.99 13.61
CA THR A 23 35.64 3.04 12.32
C THR A 23 36.52 4.29 12.22
N THR A 24 36.05 5.45 12.67
CA THR A 24 36.81 6.69 12.67
C THR A 24 38.03 6.58 13.60
N LEU A 25 37.85 6.07 14.83
CA LEU A 25 38.95 5.87 15.77
C LEU A 25 39.98 4.90 15.21
N PHE A 26 39.57 3.82 14.55
CA PHE A 26 40.48 2.84 13.93
C PHE A 26 41.28 3.47 12.80
N ILE A 27 40.63 4.23 11.89
CA ILE A 27 41.35 4.92 10.80
C ILE A 27 42.36 5.93 11.37
N THR A 28 41.97 6.70 12.39
CA THR A 28 42.86 7.67 13.03
C THR A 28 44.08 6.98 13.65
N ALA A 29 43.89 5.86 14.36
CA ALA A 29 44.98 5.09 14.91
C ALA A 29 45.92 4.52 13.82
N CYS A 30 45.36 3.98 12.74
CA CYS A 30 46.16 3.54 11.59
C CYS A 30 46.96 4.68 10.96
N ASN A 31 46.36 5.85 10.78
CA ASN A 31 47.06 7.00 10.21
C ASN A 31 48.21 7.51 11.10
N ILE A 32 48.03 7.50 12.42
CA ILE A 32 49.12 7.83 13.37
C ILE A 32 50.29 6.84 13.23
N LEU A 33 50.00 5.57 13.12
CA LEU A 33 51.05 4.53 12.98
C LEU A 33 51.74 4.61 11.61
N LEU A 34 51.01 4.94 10.54
CA LEU A 34 51.55 5.04 9.18
C LEU A 34 52.30 6.36 8.91
N HIS A 35 52.07 7.37 9.71
CA HIS A 35 52.67 8.70 9.51
C HIS A 35 54.18 8.70 9.50
N GLU A 36 54.81 7.82 10.26
CA GLU A 36 56.28 7.70 10.28
C GLU A 36 56.83 6.89 9.08
N LEU A 37 55.99 6.10 8.44
CA LEU A 37 56.39 5.19 7.35
C LEU A 37 56.04 5.72 5.95
N LEU A 38 54.98 6.53 5.83
CA LEU A 38 54.42 6.96 4.57
C LEU A 38 54.27 8.48 4.50
N ASN A 39 54.37 9.03 3.27
CA ASN A 39 54.07 10.43 3.02
C ASN A 39 52.57 10.70 3.25
N ILE A 40 52.26 11.87 3.85
CA ILE A 40 50.89 12.27 4.19
C ILE A 40 49.95 12.23 2.98
N ASN A 41 50.43 12.60 1.80
CA ASN A 41 49.64 12.55 0.58
C ASN A 41 49.26 11.14 0.18
N LEU A 42 50.11 10.16 0.46
CA LEU A 42 49.84 8.75 0.21
C LEU A 42 48.81 8.20 1.21
N ILE A 43 48.88 8.60 2.47
CA ILE A 43 47.89 8.23 3.50
C ILE A 43 46.52 8.78 3.11
N LEU A 44 46.40 10.05 2.71
CA LEU A 44 45.18 10.66 2.26
C LEU A 44 44.60 9.97 1.01
N ALA A 45 45.45 9.56 0.07
CA ALA A 45 45.00 8.81 -1.12
C ALA A 45 44.45 7.42 -0.75
N ILE A 46 45.08 6.74 0.20
CA ILE A 46 44.61 5.42 0.72
C ILE A 46 43.21 5.60 1.39
N ASP A 47 43.06 6.59 2.26
CA ASP A 47 41.79 6.88 2.93
C ASP A 47 40.68 7.21 1.95
N LEU A 48 40.95 8.02 0.91
CA LEU A 48 40.01 8.36 -0.14
C LEU A 48 39.57 7.11 -0.91
N ILE A 49 40.52 6.26 -1.32
CA ILE A 49 40.22 5.02 -2.03
C ILE A 49 39.40 4.09 -1.14
N ALA A 50 39.76 3.92 0.12
CA ALA A 50 39.01 3.11 1.08
C ALA A 50 37.57 3.62 1.26
N GLY A 51 37.37 4.94 1.35
CA GLY A 51 36.04 5.59 1.40
C GLY A 51 35.21 5.31 0.16
N ILE A 52 35.81 5.41 -1.03
CA ILE A 52 35.13 5.11 -2.30
C ILE A 52 34.73 3.63 -2.35
N LEU A 53 35.65 2.71 -2.02
CA LEU A 53 35.40 1.27 -2.01
C LEU A 53 34.28 0.91 -1.01
N CYS A 54 34.31 1.47 0.19
CA CYS A 54 33.28 1.30 1.20
C CYS A 54 31.91 1.77 0.67
N ASN A 55 31.88 2.93 0.02
CA ASN A 55 30.66 3.49 -0.56
C ASN A 55 30.09 2.59 -1.67
N VAL A 56 30.94 2.09 -2.57
CA VAL A 56 30.56 1.13 -3.64
C VAL A 56 30.05 -0.18 -3.03
N TYR A 57 30.73 -0.71 -2.01
CA TYR A 57 30.32 -1.92 -1.30
C TYR A 57 28.95 -1.77 -0.64
N LEU A 58 28.70 -0.67 0.07
CA LEU A 58 27.41 -0.39 0.71
C LEU A 58 26.29 -0.26 -0.32
N ASN A 59 26.52 0.42 -1.45
CA ASN A 59 25.55 0.51 -2.55
C ASN A 59 25.23 -0.88 -3.14
N LYS A 60 26.24 -1.70 -3.38
CA LYS A 60 26.06 -3.07 -3.88
C LYS A 60 25.29 -3.95 -2.89
N ARG A 61 25.56 -3.81 -1.61
CA ARG A 61 24.88 -4.53 -0.53
C ARG A 61 23.42 -4.08 -0.37
N LYS A 62 23.17 -2.75 -0.46
CA LYS A 62 21.79 -2.18 -0.49
C LYS A 62 21.00 -2.75 -1.68
N LYS A 63 21.58 -2.74 -2.89
CA LYS A 63 20.94 -3.28 -4.09
C LYS A 63 20.64 -4.78 -3.96
N ARG A 64 21.59 -5.58 -3.45
CA ARG A 64 21.39 -7.03 -3.21
C ARG A 64 20.30 -7.30 -2.18
N ARG A 65 20.25 -6.50 -1.09
CA ARG A 65 19.20 -6.64 -0.06
C ARG A 65 17.83 -6.29 -0.62
N ALA A 66 17.72 -5.20 -1.38
CA ALA A 66 16.48 -4.83 -2.06
C ALA A 66 16.03 -5.93 -3.04
N GLN A 67 16.95 -6.46 -3.86
CA GLN A 67 16.64 -7.57 -4.78
C GLN A 67 16.26 -8.87 -4.05
N SER A 68 16.94 -9.20 -2.94
CA SER A 68 16.59 -10.35 -2.10
C SER A 68 15.24 -10.17 -1.43
N LEU A 69 14.95 -8.97 -0.94
CA LEU A 69 13.65 -8.62 -0.35
C LEU A 69 12.54 -8.70 -1.40
N ASN A 70 12.73 -8.10 -2.57
CA ASN A 70 11.78 -8.20 -3.70
C ASN A 70 11.57 -9.65 -4.15
N LYS A 71 12.64 -10.44 -4.27
CA LYS A 71 12.53 -11.87 -4.63
C LYS A 71 11.79 -12.68 -3.54
N LYS A 72 11.96 -12.32 -2.26
CA LYS A 72 11.24 -12.93 -1.13
C LYS A 72 9.78 -12.48 -1.10
N LEU A 73 9.48 -11.24 -1.43
CA LEU A 73 8.16 -10.63 -1.47
C LEU A 73 7.33 -11.16 -2.66
N LEU A 74 7.92 -11.24 -3.85
CA LEU A 74 7.29 -11.84 -5.04
C LEU A 74 6.98 -13.34 -4.85
N LYS A 75 7.72 -14.05 -3.98
CA LYS A 75 7.42 -15.43 -3.59
C LYS A 75 6.32 -15.56 -2.52
N GLN A 76 5.83 -14.46 -1.91
CA GLN A 76 4.96 -14.49 -0.74
C GLN A 76 3.55 -13.95 -0.97
N THR A 77 3.25 -13.38 -2.15
CA THR A 77 1.88 -13.01 -2.47
C THR A 77 1.06 -14.27 -2.66
N GLU A 78 0.06 -14.47 -1.83
CA GLU A 78 -0.74 -15.67 -1.78
C GLU A 78 -2.22 -15.32 -1.97
N SER A 79 -2.91 -16.02 -2.87
CA SER A 79 -4.35 -15.90 -3.05
C SER A 79 -5.07 -16.73 -2.01
N ILE A 80 -5.92 -16.11 -1.21
CA ILE A 80 -6.65 -16.72 -0.10
C ILE A 80 -8.15 -16.67 -0.40
N PRO A 81 -8.83 -17.82 -0.58
CA PRO A 81 -10.27 -17.84 -0.77
C PRO A 81 -10.99 -17.47 0.53
N MET A 82 -11.86 -16.46 0.45
CA MET A 82 -12.68 -16.00 1.56
C MET A 82 -14.14 -15.82 1.11
N GLY A 83 -14.95 -16.88 1.24
CA GLY A 83 -16.28 -16.94 0.64
C GLY A 83 -16.18 -16.90 -0.88
N ASP A 84 -16.85 -15.95 -1.50
CA ASP A 84 -16.82 -15.74 -2.95
C ASP A 84 -15.64 -14.90 -3.41
N PHE A 85 -14.91 -14.28 -2.49
CA PHE A 85 -13.77 -13.42 -2.80
C PHE A 85 -12.44 -14.16 -2.70
N ILE A 86 -11.48 -13.72 -3.50
CA ILE A 86 -10.09 -14.10 -3.39
C ILE A 86 -9.32 -12.88 -2.88
N ILE A 87 -8.81 -12.96 -1.65
CA ILE A 87 -7.98 -11.90 -1.09
C ILE A 87 -6.50 -12.17 -1.35
N THR A 88 -5.75 -11.12 -1.61
CA THR A 88 -4.31 -11.16 -1.84
C THR A 88 -3.58 -10.92 -0.53
N ASN A 89 -3.02 -12.00 0.04
CA ASN A 89 -2.23 -11.94 1.26
C ASN A 89 -0.80 -11.46 0.96
N ASN A 90 -0.18 -10.77 1.92
CA ASN A 90 1.19 -10.24 1.82
C ASN A 90 1.41 -9.28 0.64
N TYR A 91 0.35 -8.59 0.20
CA TYR A 91 0.49 -7.61 -0.87
C TYR A 91 1.36 -6.43 -0.42
N GLN A 92 2.34 -6.09 -1.22
CA GLN A 92 3.15 -4.88 -1.10
C GLN A 92 3.20 -4.21 -2.45
N PHE A 93 2.98 -2.90 -2.45
CA PHE A 93 3.09 -2.11 -3.66
C PHE A 93 4.56 -1.97 -4.05
N ASP A 94 4.90 -2.33 -5.28
CA ASP A 94 6.27 -2.37 -5.80
C ASP A 94 6.50 -1.32 -6.89
N SER A 95 5.62 -1.29 -7.88
CA SER A 95 5.72 -0.40 -9.04
C SER A 95 4.35 -0.10 -9.65
N ILE A 96 4.28 0.97 -10.43
CA ILE A 96 3.12 1.24 -11.28
C ILE A 96 3.03 0.14 -12.34
N PRO A 97 1.86 -0.51 -12.50
CA PRO A 97 1.69 -1.57 -13.49
C PRO A 97 1.69 -1.01 -14.92
N ASP A 98 2.19 -1.81 -15.88
CA ASP A 98 2.13 -1.44 -17.30
C ASP A 98 0.71 -1.47 -17.88
N GLN A 99 -0.13 -2.36 -17.35
CA GLN A 99 -1.55 -2.46 -17.71
C GLN A 99 -2.42 -1.92 -16.58
N GLN A 100 -3.61 -1.42 -16.92
CA GLN A 100 -4.54 -0.89 -15.93
C GLN A 100 -4.89 -1.94 -14.88
N MET A 101 -4.72 -1.57 -13.59
CA MET A 101 -5.01 -2.42 -12.45
C MET A 101 -5.91 -1.70 -11.45
N VAL A 102 -6.89 -2.42 -10.90
CA VAL A 102 -7.77 -1.95 -9.81
C VAL A 102 -7.42 -2.67 -8.52
N ILE A 103 -7.06 -1.89 -7.49
CA ILE A 103 -6.77 -2.40 -6.15
C ILE A 103 -7.82 -1.89 -5.18
N HIS A 104 -8.52 -2.80 -4.54
CA HIS A 104 -9.43 -2.49 -3.43
C HIS A 104 -8.99 -3.12 -2.12
N ALA A 105 -9.27 -2.45 -1.02
CA ALA A 105 -9.10 -3.00 0.31
C ALA A 105 -10.46 -3.42 0.88
N ILE A 106 -10.60 -4.70 1.25
CA ILE A 106 -11.81 -5.24 1.84
C ILE A 106 -11.67 -5.35 3.36
N ASP A 107 -12.59 -4.74 4.09
CA ASP A 107 -12.74 -4.90 5.54
C ASP A 107 -14.01 -5.70 5.89
N SER A 108 -14.20 -5.97 7.18
CA SER A 108 -15.36 -6.74 7.65
C SER A 108 -16.71 -6.10 7.27
N ARG A 109 -16.78 -4.78 7.24
CA ARG A 109 -18.01 -4.05 6.89
C ARG A 109 -18.30 -4.19 5.41
N ILE A 110 -17.31 -3.97 4.56
CA ILE A 110 -17.45 -4.09 3.11
C ILE A 110 -17.81 -5.54 2.73
N TRP A 111 -17.16 -6.52 3.37
CA TRP A 111 -17.46 -7.93 3.13
C TRP A 111 -18.93 -8.27 3.48
N LEU A 112 -19.44 -7.76 4.62
CA LEU A 112 -20.84 -7.98 5.02
C LEU A 112 -21.81 -7.26 4.07
N MET A 113 -21.52 -6.00 3.70
CA MET A 113 -22.33 -5.24 2.74
C MET A 113 -22.40 -5.93 1.37
N ALA A 114 -21.30 -6.48 0.89
CA ALA A 114 -21.24 -7.19 -0.39
C ALA A 114 -22.07 -8.49 -0.40
N ASN A 115 -22.38 -9.07 0.75
CA ASN A 115 -23.32 -10.20 0.83
C ASN A 115 -24.80 -9.77 0.66
N GLU A 116 -25.11 -8.52 0.92
CA GLU A 116 -26.46 -7.93 0.81
C GLU A 116 -26.61 -7.14 -0.50
N ASP A 117 -25.54 -6.49 -0.97
CA ASP A 117 -25.51 -5.66 -2.19
C ASP A 117 -24.81 -6.41 -3.33
N LYS A 118 -25.61 -6.95 -4.26
CA LYS A 118 -25.10 -7.72 -5.41
C LYS A 118 -24.20 -6.90 -6.34
N GLU A 119 -24.48 -5.61 -6.53
CA GLU A 119 -23.66 -4.75 -7.39
C GLU A 119 -22.33 -4.46 -6.75
N LEU A 120 -22.29 -4.18 -5.44
CA LEU A 120 -21.03 -4.04 -4.70
C LEU A 120 -20.20 -5.33 -4.78
N LYS A 121 -20.87 -6.48 -4.62
CA LYS A 121 -20.20 -7.78 -4.75
C LYS A 121 -19.55 -7.94 -6.11
N GLN A 122 -20.28 -7.67 -7.18
CA GLN A 122 -19.75 -7.74 -8.55
C GLN A 122 -18.61 -6.74 -8.79
N ALA A 123 -18.73 -5.53 -8.27
CA ALA A 123 -17.67 -4.53 -8.35
C ALA A 123 -16.36 -4.99 -7.68
N LEU A 124 -16.46 -5.61 -6.49
CA LEU A 124 -15.30 -6.15 -5.79
C LEU A 124 -14.72 -7.39 -6.49
N LEU A 125 -15.55 -8.24 -7.10
CA LEU A 125 -15.09 -9.41 -7.88
C LEU A 125 -14.36 -9.02 -9.16
N GLN A 126 -14.59 -7.82 -9.69
CA GLN A 126 -13.89 -7.27 -10.84
C GLN A 126 -12.55 -6.61 -10.48
N SER A 127 -12.19 -6.54 -9.19
CA SER A 127 -10.89 -6.01 -8.77
C SER A 127 -9.77 -6.96 -9.17
N ASP A 128 -8.67 -6.40 -9.65
CA ASP A 128 -7.48 -7.19 -9.99
C ASP A 128 -6.75 -7.65 -8.72
N ILE A 129 -6.77 -6.80 -7.67
CA ILE A 129 -6.20 -7.10 -6.36
C ILE A 129 -7.19 -6.68 -5.28
N LEU A 130 -7.45 -7.59 -4.34
CA LEU A 130 -8.29 -7.35 -3.18
C LEU A 130 -7.49 -7.62 -1.91
N VAL A 131 -7.07 -6.57 -1.20
CA VAL A 131 -6.22 -6.70 0.00
C VAL A 131 -7.05 -6.72 1.29
N PRO A 132 -6.68 -7.54 2.29
CA PRO A 132 -7.39 -7.58 3.57
C PRO A 132 -7.05 -6.36 4.42
N ASN A 133 -8.07 -5.60 4.83
CA ASN A 133 -7.93 -4.41 5.66
C ASN A 133 -8.69 -4.56 6.99
N GLY A 134 -7.96 -4.47 8.08
CA GLY A 134 -8.50 -4.52 9.45
C GLY A 134 -8.53 -5.91 10.08
N ALA A 135 -8.54 -5.92 11.42
CA ALA A 135 -8.40 -7.12 12.22
C ALA A 135 -9.52 -8.15 12.01
N GLY A 136 -10.76 -7.72 11.76
CA GLY A 136 -11.89 -8.63 11.62
C GLY A 136 -11.78 -9.51 10.38
N ILE A 137 -11.42 -8.93 9.22
CA ILE A 137 -11.26 -9.70 7.97
C ILE A 137 -10.04 -10.63 8.04
N THR A 138 -8.93 -10.17 8.62
CA THR A 138 -7.72 -10.98 8.74
C THR A 138 -7.91 -12.15 9.69
N LEU A 139 -8.63 -11.97 10.81
CA LEU A 139 -8.98 -13.01 11.74
C LEU A 139 -9.93 -14.05 11.12
N ALA A 140 -10.98 -13.60 10.42
CA ALA A 140 -11.92 -14.46 9.75
C ALA A 140 -11.23 -15.30 8.66
N ALA A 141 -10.39 -14.69 7.82
CA ALA A 141 -9.66 -15.38 6.78
C ALA A 141 -8.66 -16.39 7.37
N ARG A 142 -7.91 -16.01 8.41
CA ARG A 142 -7.04 -16.93 9.15
C ARG A 142 -7.80 -18.13 9.71
N TRP A 143 -8.97 -17.90 10.26
CA TRP A 143 -9.77 -18.96 10.87
C TRP A 143 -10.40 -19.92 9.84
N LEU A 144 -10.81 -19.39 8.69
CA LEU A 144 -11.34 -20.20 7.58
C LEU A 144 -10.25 -21.05 6.91
N THR A 145 -9.02 -20.57 6.83
CA THR A 145 -7.96 -21.16 6.02
C THR A 145 -6.82 -21.77 6.84
N GLY A 146 -6.70 -21.42 8.13
CA GLY A 146 -5.57 -21.78 8.98
C GLY A 146 -4.28 -21.02 8.67
N LYS A 147 -4.28 -20.12 7.68
CA LYS A 147 -3.09 -19.38 7.24
C LYS A 147 -2.94 -18.07 7.99
N GLN A 148 -1.69 -17.59 8.13
CA GLN A 148 -1.44 -16.26 8.67
C GLN A 148 -1.77 -15.20 7.61
N ILE A 149 -2.66 -14.27 7.95
CA ILE A 149 -3.09 -13.20 7.06
C ILE A 149 -2.54 -11.87 7.57
N HIS A 150 -1.91 -11.13 6.68
CA HIS A 150 -1.31 -9.83 6.98
C HIS A 150 -2.27 -8.71 6.58
N ASN A 151 -2.48 -7.80 7.51
CA ASN A 151 -3.29 -6.60 7.27
C ASN A 151 -2.56 -5.65 6.33
N VAL A 152 -3.28 -5.14 5.33
CA VAL A 152 -2.81 -4.04 4.47
C VAL A 152 -3.76 -2.86 4.69
N SER A 153 -3.29 -1.83 5.41
CA SER A 153 -4.14 -0.65 5.63
C SER A 153 -4.22 0.19 4.35
N ARG A 154 -5.37 0.87 4.15
CA ARG A 154 -5.53 1.80 3.02
C ARG A 154 -4.55 2.96 3.11
N ASP A 155 -4.24 3.41 4.33
CA ASP A 155 -3.28 4.49 4.57
C ASP A 155 -1.87 4.07 4.17
N ASP A 156 -1.41 2.87 4.59
CA ASP A 156 -0.08 2.34 4.24
C ASP A 156 0.04 2.12 2.73
N LEU A 157 -1.00 1.59 2.08
CA LEU A 157 -1.05 1.43 0.63
C LEU A 157 -0.95 2.79 -0.08
N HIS A 158 -1.73 3.77 0.35
CA HIS A 158 -1.71 5.13 -0.19
C HIS A 158 -0.31 5.76 -0.06
N LEU A 159 0.28 5.72 1.14
CA LEU A 159 1.62 6.28 1.39
C LEU A 159 2.71 5.56 0.59
N SER A 160 2.64 4.24 0.46
CA SER A 160 3.62 3.47 -0.33
C SER A 160 3.58 3.82 -1.81
N ILE A 161 2.39 4.06 -2.35
CA ILE A 161 2.19 4.52 -3.73
C ILE A 161 2.75 5.94 -3.91
N LEU A 162 2.46 6.88 -3.00
CA LEU A 162 3.02 8.24 -3.06
C LEU A 162 4.55 8.23 -2.99
N GLN A 163 5.14 7.46 -2.09
CA GLN A 163 6.60 7.31 -2.00
C GLN A 163 7.22 6.77 -3.30
N HIS A 164 6.51 5.90 -4.00
CA HIS A 164 6.97 5.40 -5.30
C HIS A 164 6.85 6.48 -6.38
N LEU A 165 5.69 7.14 -6.46
CA LEU A 165 5.46 8.21 -7.44
C LEU A 165 6.49 9.35 -7.32
N ASP A 166 6.84 9.75 -6.10
CA ASP A 166 7.87 10.76 -5.86
C ASP A 166 9.25 10.34 -6.40
N LYS A 167 9.61 9.06 -6.27
CA LYS A 167 10.89 8.52 -6.79
C LYS A 167 10.98 8.51 -8.30
N VAL A 168 9.84 8.36 -8.98
CA VAL A 168 9.77 8.26 -10.45
C VAL A 168 9.25 9.53 -11.12
N ALA A 169 9.03 10.61 -10.34
CA ALA A 169 8.39 11.85 -10.79
C ALA A 169 7.03 11.61 -11.49
N GLY A 170 6.23 10.73 -10.90
CA GLY A 170 4.96 10.29 -11.42
C GLY A 170 3.82 11.29 -11.18
N SER A 171 2.59 10.86 -11.48
CA SER A 171 1.40 11.70 -11.41
C SER A 171 0.25 11.01 -10.68
N VAL A 172 -0.51 11.77 -9.89
CA VAL A 172 -1.66 11.28 -9.14
C VAL A 172 -2.88 12.19 -9.33
N PHE A 173 -4.03 11.56 -9.45
CA PHE A 173 -5.32 12.25 -9.49
C PHE A 173 -6.19 11.83 -8.30
N TYR A 174 -6.78 12.81 -7.61
CA TYR A 174 -7.72 12.58 -6.51
C TYR A 174 -9.13 12.96 -6.96
N LEU A 175 -10.03 11.98 -7.00
CA LEU A 175 -11.43 12.16 -7.35
C LEU A 175 -12.32 11.93 -6.12
N GLY A 176 -13.06 12.92 -5.69
CA GLY A 176 -13.99 12.80 -4.55
C GLY A 176 -13.70 13.80 -3.44
N ALA A 177 -14.38 13.65 -2.29
CA ALA A 177 -14.32 14.57 -1.16
C ALA A 177 -14.72 16.02 -1.52
N SER A 178 -14.57 16.96 -0.57
CA SER A 178 -14.82 18.39 -0.79
C SER A 178 -13.59 19.09 -1.37
N ASP A 179 -13.80 20.22 -2.03
CA ASP A 179 -12.72 21.07 -2.54
C ASP A 179 -11.72 21.46 -1.45
N GLN A 180 -12.20 21.75 -0.24
CA GLN A 180 -11.35 22.05 0.92
C GLN A 180 -10.43 20.87 1.27
N THR A 181 -10.97 19.65 1.35
CA THR A 181 -10.17 18.44 1.63
C THR A 181 -9.15 18.20 0.54
N LEU A 182 -9.54 18.35 -0.73
CA LEU A 182 -8.66 18.15 -1.87
C LEU A 182 -7.55 19.19 -1.94
N ALA A 183 -7.81 20.45 -1.60
CA ALA A 183 -6.79 21.50 -1.52
C ALA A 183 -5.72 21.14 -0.48
N LEU A 184 -6.13 20.71 0.72
CA LEU A 184 -5.21 20.29 1.78
C LEU A 184 -4.40 19.05 1.40
N ILE A 185 -5.00 18.08 0.69
CA ILE A 185 -4.30 16.92 0.15
C ILE A 185 -3.22 17.36 -0.85
N ALA A 186 -3.58 18.25 -1.79
CA ALA A 186 -2.66 18.73 -2.81
C ALA A 186 -1.49 19.51 -2.19
N GLU A 187 -1.76 20.41 -1.24
CA GLU A 187 -0.74 21.16 -0.49
C GLU A 187 0.23 20.23 0.24
N ARG A 188 -0.32 19.22 0.93
CA ARG A 188 0.49 18.24 1.66
C ARG A 188 1.36 17.41 0.72
N ILE A 189 0.83 16.96 -0.43
CA ILE A 189 1.60 16.22 -1.43
C ILE A 189 2.74 17.06 -1.98
N LEU A 190 2.47 18.31 -2.37
CA LEU A 190 3.50 19.20 -2.89
C LEU A 190 4.62 19.49 -1.87
N THR A 191 4.29 19.42 -0.58
CA THR A 191 5.26 19.61 0.51
C THR A 191 6.05 18.33 0.81
N GLU A 192 5.37 17.17 0.94
CA GLU A 192 5.99 15.91 1.36
C GLU A 192 6.61 15.12 0.19
N TYR A 193 6.09 15.31 -1.03
CA TYR A 193 6.44 14.58 -2.25
C TYR A 193 6.58 15.53 -3.45
N PRO A 194 7.60 16.40 -3.48
CA PRO A 194 7.70 17.52 -4.41
C PRO A 194 7.86 17.13 -5.88
N ASN A 195 8.19 15.87 -6.18
CA ASN A 195 8.34 15.39 -7.56
C ASN A 195 7.03 14.89 -8.17
N ILE A 196 5.94 14.80 -7.38
CA ILE A 196 4.65 14.30 -7.86
C ILE A 196 3.86 15.41 -8.54
N ARG A 197 3.32 15.13 -9.73
CA ARG A 197 2.29 15.98 -10.35
C ARG A 197 0.92 15.56 -9.80
N VAL A 198 0.22 16.48 -9.15
CA VAL A 198 -1.09 16.22 -8.55
C VAL A 198 -2.19 17.04 -9.23
N LYS A 199 -3.36 16.40 -9.48
CA LYS A 199 -4.60 17.06 -9.88
C LYS A 199 -5.75 16.48 -9.07
N THR A 200 -6.76 17.31 -8.83
CA THR A 200 -7.91 16.96 -7.99
C THR A 200 -9.22 17.32 -8.68
N TYR A 201 -10.31 16.63 -8.33
CA TYR A 201 -11.65 16.96 -8.78
C TYR A 201 -12.66 16.60 -7.70
N SER A 202 -13.49 17.57 -7.29
CA SER A 202 -14.58 17.42 -6.33
C SER A 202 -15.90 17.26 -7.09
N PRO A 203 -16.49 16.06 -7.17
CA PRO A 203 -17.82 15.90 -7.77
C PRO A 203 -18.89 16.40 -6.81
N PRO A 204 -20.10 16.73 -7.31
CA PRO A 204 -21.22 17.09 -6.46
C PRO A 204 -21.53 16.01 -5.42
N TYR A 205 -21.85 16.44 -4.18
CA TYR A 205 -22.22 15.52 -3.11
C TYR A 205 -23.69 15.05 -3.29
N ARG A 206 -23.86 13.85 -3.82
CA ARG A 206 -25.18 13.20 -4.03
C ARG A 206 -25.02 11.68 -4.09
N ASP A 207 -26.12 10.95 -4.00
CA ASP A 207 -26.07 9.47 -3.94
C ASP A 207 -25.66 8.82 -5.28
N SER A 208 -26.12 9.37 -6.40
CA SER A 208 -25.77 8.92 -7.75
C SER A 208 -25.36 10.09 -8.63
N PHE A 209 -24.51 9.85 -9.60
CA PHE A 209 -24.12 10.84 -10.60
C PHE A 209 -24.94 10.69 -11.87
N SER A 210 -25.25 11.81 -12.52
CA SER A 210 -25.77 11.80 -13.86
C SER A 210 -24.69 11.36 -14.86
N GLU A 211 -25.11 11.03 -16.08
CA GLU A 211 -24.19 10.71 -17.16
C GLU A 211 -23.27 11.90 -17.48
N GLU A 212 -23.82 13.12 -17.49
CA GLU A 212 -23.04 14.35 -17.71
C GLU A 212 -21.96 14.56 -16.63
N GLU A 213 -22.32 14.36 -15.35
CA GLU A 213 -21.37 14.47 -14.24
C GLU A 213 -20.28 13.40 -14.32
N THR A 214 -20.66 12.18 -14.68
CA THR A 214 -19.73 11.07 -14.88
C THR A 214 -18.78 11.37 -16.04
N ASN A 215 -19.27 11.88 -17.15
CA ASN A 215 -18.45 12.27 -18.31
C ASN A 215 -17.48 13.41 -17.97
N LYS A 216 -17.88 14.40 -17.16
CA LYS A 216 -17.00 15.46 -16.69
C LYS A 216 -15.84 14.91 -15.84
N MET A 217 -16.13 13.96 -14.94
CA MET A 217 -15.09 13.28 -14.15
C MET A 217 -14.11 12.50 -15.03
N ILE A 218 -14.62 11.69 -15.97
CA ILE A 218 -13.80 10.90 -16.91
C ILE A 218 -12.94 11.82 -17.78
N THR A 219 -13.51 12.89 -18.31
CA THR A 219 -12.77 13.87 -19.13
C THR A 219 -11.63 14.50 -18.33
N ALA A 220 -11.89 14.96 -17.11
CA ALA A 220 -10.88 15.58 -16.26
C ALA A 220 -9.72 14.64 -15.91
N ILE A 221 -10.01 13.36 -15.70
CA ILE A 221 -9.01 12.31 -15.45
C ILE A 221 -8.18 12.06 -16.73
N ASN A 222 -8.86 11.86 -17.86
CA ASN A 222 -8.23 11.48 -19.12
C ASN A 222 -7.40 12.61 -19.75
N GLU A 223 -7.77 13.88 -19.52
CA GLU A 223 -6.95 15.03 -19.91
C GLU A 223 -5.62 15.08 -19.13
N PHE A 224 -5.65 14.72 -17.84
CA PHE A 224 -4.45 14.72 -17.00
C PHE A 224 -3.59 13.47 -17.22
N LYS A 225 -4.20 12.33 -17.54
CA LYS A 225 -3.57 11.01 -17.74
C LYS A 225 -2.68 10.63 -16.53
N PRO A 226 -3.26 10.45 -15.35
CA PRO A 226 -2.51 10.13 -14.16
C PRO A 226 -1.93 8.71 -14.22
N ASP A 227 -0.77 8.51 -13.60
CA ASP A 227 -0.25 7.16 -13.34
C ASP A 227 -1.14 6.44 -12.31
N VAL A 228 -1.63 7.18 -11.30
CA VAL A 228 -2.51 6.67 -10.24
C VAL A 228 -3.75 7.54 -10.08
N LEU A 229 -4.90 6.89 -10.00
CA LEU A 229 -6.19 7.48 -9.66
C LEU A 229 -6.65 6.98 -8.29
N PHE A 230 -6.70 7.88 -7.31
CA PHE A 230 -7.38 7.62 -6.04
C PHE A 230 -8.81 8.14 -6.06
N ILE A 231 -9.73 7.33 -5.54
CA ILE A 231 -11.15 7.69 -5.44
C ILE A 231 -11.56 7.68 -3.97
N GLY A 232 -12.08 8.82 -3.50
CA GLY A 232 -12.51 9.07 -2.14
C GLY A 232 -13.99 9.38 -2.06
N MET A 233 -14.84 8.36 -2.22
CA MET A 233 -16.30 8.44 -2.06
C MET A 233 -16.77 7.53 -0.94
N SER A 234 -18.08 7.52 -0.65
CA SER A 234 -18.68 6.56 0.28
C SER A 234 -18.49 5.13 -0.19
N VAL A 235 -18.43 4.21 0.77
CA VAL A 235 -18.36 2.76 0.50
C VAL A 235 -19.57 2.35 -0.36
N SER A 236 -19.34 1.40 -1.25
CA SER A 236 -20.24 0.95 -2.31
C SER A 236 -20.27 1.87 -3.53
N LYS A 237 -20.35 3.19 -3.35
CA LYS A 237 -20.40 4.13 -4.47
C LYS A 237 -19.10 4.16 -5.27
N GLN A 238 -17.93 4.24 -4.58
CA GLN A 238 -16.62 4.27 -5.26
C GLN A 238 -16.33 2.94 -5.98
N GLU A 239 -16.61 1.80 -5.37
CA GLU A 239 -16.39 0.49 -5.95
C GLU A 239 -17.25 0.28 -7.20
N LYS A 240 -18.55 0.62 -7.11
CA LYS A 240 -19.50 0.55 -8.24
C LYS A 240 -19.09 1.50 -9.38
N TRP A 241 -18.73 2.74 -9.04
CA TRP A 241 -18.31 3.73 -10.03
C TRP A 241 -17.05 3.28 -10.78
N ILE A 242 -16.07 2.73 -10.07
CA ILE A 242 -14.85 2.17 -10.67
C ILE A 242 -15.20 1.01 -11.60
N ALA A 243 -15.97 0.03 -11.13
CA ALA A 243 -16.35 -1.14 -11.91
C ALA A 243 -17.06 -0.78 -13.20
N THR A 244 -17.94 0.23 -13.16
CA THR A 244 -18.70 0.70 -14.34
C THR A 244 -17.81 1.46 -15.32
N ASN A 245 -16.89 2.29 -14.84
CA ASN A 245 -16.21 3.29 -15.68
C ASN A 245 -14.72 2.98 -15.96
N ARG A 246 -14.11 1.96 -15.32
CA ARG A 246 -12.65 1.70 -15.44
C ARG A 246 -12.17 1.60 -16.87
N HIS A 247 -12.97 1.03 -17.75
CA HIS A 247 -12.62 0.82 -19.15
C HIS A 247 -12.56 2.11 -19.97
N LEU A 248 -13.10 3.23 -19.46
CA LEU A 248 -13.07 4.56 -20.06
C LEU A 248 -11.90 5.42 -19.52
N LEU A 249 -11.19 4.94 -18.50
CA LEU A 249 -10.17 5.72 -17.79
C LEU A 249 -8.76 5.45 -18.31
N HIS A 250 -8.03 6.50 -18.63
CA HIS A 250 -6.63 6.45 -19.06
C HIS A 250 -5.68 6.63 -17.86
N THR A 251 -5.55 5.58 -17.07
CA THR A 251 -4.67 5.52 -15.89
C THR A 251 -4.16 4.10 -15.69
N HIS A 252 -3.02 3.93 -15.07
CA HIS A 252 -2.41 2.61 -14.84
C HIS A 252 -2.92 1.95 -13.55
N LEU A 253 -3.12 2.72 -12.48
CA LEU A 253 -3.56 2.20 -11.21
C LEU A 253 -4.78 2.95 -10.69
N ILE A 254 -5.81 2.21 -10.28
CA ILE A 254 -7.03 2.76 -9.67
C ILE A 254 -7.20 2.16 -8.28
N SER A 255 -7.45 3.00 -7.28
CA SER A 255 -7.76 2.53 -5.93
C SER A 255 -8.80 3.38 -5.23
N GLY A 256 -9.86 2.72 -4.74
CA GLY A 256 -10.85 3.32 -3.87
C GLY A 256 -10.36 3.34 -2.42
N ILE A 257 -9.95 4.49 -1.93
CA ILE A 257 -9.38 4.64 -0.58
C ILE A 257 -10.30 5.37 0.41
N GLY A 258 -11.41 5.96 -0.10
CA GLY A 258 -12.50 6.50 0.73
C GLY A 258 -12.04 7.50 1.80
N ALA A 259 -12.24 7.13 3.07
CA ALA A 259 -11.98 7.98 4.23
C ALA A 259 -10.51 8.43 4.39
N VAL A 260 -9.56 7.79 3.70
CA VAL A 260 -8.14 8.22 3.71
C VAL A 260 -8.02 9.68 3.24
N PHE A 261 -8.88 10.14 2.34
CA PHE A 261 -8.90 11.55 1.92
C PHE A 261 -9.04 12.51 3.10
N GLY A 262 -10.03 12.27 3.96
CA GLY A 262 -10.24 13.13 5.14
C GLY A 262 -9.12 13.03 6.17
N PHE A 263 -8.56 11.84 6.38
CA PHE A 263 -7.46 11.65 7.34
C PHE A 263 -6.15 12.25 6.82
N TYR A 264 -5.81 11.99 5.57
CA TYR A 264 -4.59 12.52 4.96
C TYR A 264 -4.66 14.04 4.76
N GLY A 265 -5.83 14.57 4.37
CA GLY A 265 -6.07 16.02 4.30
C GLY A 265 -6.27 16.71 5.65
N GLY A 266 -6.34 15.95 6.76
CA GLY A 266 -6.48 16.52 8.11
C GLY A 266 -7.87 17.11 8.41
N THR A 267 -8.87 16.90 7.54
CA THR A 267 -10.24 17.40 7.74
C THR A 267 -11.10 16.49 8.61
N THR A 268 -10.67 15.27 8.84
CA THR A 268 -11.40 14.26 9.62
C THR A 268 -10.44 13.52 10.56
N SER A 269 -10.84 13.33 11.80
CA SER A 269 -10.20 12.40 12.73
C SER A 269 -10.98 11.09 12.77
N TYR A 270 -10.33 9.97 13.14
CA TYR A 270 -11.03 8.70 13.35
C TYR A 270 -12.07 8.81 14.46
N PRO A 271 -13.40 8.84 14.16
CA PRO A 271 -14.40 9.02 15.21
C PRO A 271 -14.49 7.77 16.10
N PRO A 272 -14.72 7.92 17.41
CA PRO A 272 -14.88 6.79 18.34
C PRO A 272 -15.95 5.79 17.89
N GLN A 273 -17.02 6.26 17.27
CA GLN A 273 -18.13 5.45 16.74
C GLN A 273 -17.69 4.50 15.63
N TRP A 274 -16.71 4.88 14.82
CA TRP A 274 -16.16 4.06 13.74
C TRP A 274 -15.46 2.80 14.28
N ARG A 275 -14.72 2.92 15.38
CA ARG A 275 -14.14 1.77 16.09
C ARG A 275 -15.19 0.79 16.58
N LYS A 276 -16.33 1.29 17.10
CA LYS A 276 -17.45 0.46 17.54
C LYS A 276 -18.11 -0.28 16.39
N GLN A 277 -18.34 0.38 15.26
CA GLN A 277 -18.89 -0.24 14.04
C GLN A 277 -17.94 -1.30 13.47
N GLN A 278 -16.66 -1.04 13.45
CA GLN A 278 -15.67 -2.05 13.01
C GLN A 278 -15.65 -3.27 13.94
N SER A 279 -15.75 -3.08 15.24
CA SER A 279 -15.78 -4.18 16.22
C SER A 279 -17.02 -5.05 16.04
N LEU A 280 -18.20 -4.46 15.86
CA LEU A 280 -19.45 -5.19 15.59
C LEU A 280 -19.40 -5.95 14.27
N SER A 281 -18.87 -5.34 13.22
CA SER A 281 -18.68 -5.98 11.92
C SER A 281 -17.67 -7.13 12.00
N ALA A 282 -16.61 -6.99 12.81
CA ALA A 282 -15.64 -8.04 13.05
C ALA A 282 -16.25 -9.26 13.73
N ILE A 283 -17.16 -9.07 14.71
CA ILE A 283 -17.89 -10.15 15.36
C ILE A 283 -18.83 -10.83 14.35
N LYS A 284 -19.61 -10.08 13.59
CA LYS A 284 -20.53 -10.62 12.59
C LYS A 284 -19.82 -11.45 11.54
N ILE A 285 -18.68 -10.99 11.00
CA ILE A 285 -17.92 -11.74 10.01
C ILE A 285 -17.36 -13.05 10.59
N LEU A 286 -16.95 -13.07 11.86
CA LEU A 286 -16.48 -14.29 12.52
C LEU A 286 -17.62 -15.30 12.66
N ILE A 287 -18.84 -14.87 13.03
CA ILE A 287 -20.01 -15.74 13.09
C ILE A 287 -20.34 -16.31 11.70
N THR A 288 -20.31 -15.50 10.66
CA THR A 288 -20.55 -15.94 9.28
C THR A 288 -19.47 -16.91 8.81
N ALA A 289 -18.20 -16.65 9.16
CA ALA A 289 -17.10 -17.57 8.87
C ALA A 289 -17.27 -18.93 9.56
N LEU A 290 -17.79 -18.96 10.80
CA LEU A 290 -18.20 -20.20 11.50
C LEU A 290 -19.24 -20.98 10.69
N GLN A 291 -20.28 -20.30 10.26
CA GLN A 291 -21.37 -20.93 9.49
C GLN A 291 -20.86 -21.53 8.18
N ILE A 292 -20.00 -20.80 7.45
CA ILE A 292 -19.37 -21.29 6.21
C ILE A 292 -18.52 -22.54 6.48
N LYS A 293 -17.71 -22.51 7.55
CA LYS A 293 -16.84 -23.63 7.92
C LYS A 293 -17.64 -24.88 8.28
N ASN A 294 -18.73 -24.70 9.04
CA ASN A 294 -19.60 -25.81 9.45
C ASN A 294 -20.34 -26.38 8.24
N ARG A 295 -20.85 -25.57 7.31
CA ARG A 295 -21.47 -26.05 6.06
C ARG A 295 -20.50 -26.87 5.21
N LYS A 296 -19.25 -26.42 5.03
CA LYS A 296 -18.23 -27.20 4.31
C LYS A 296 -17.92 -28.53 4.96
N LYS A 297 -17.91 -28.60 6.30
CA LYS A 297 -17.70 -29.84 7.04
C LYS A 297 -18.89 -30.80 6.86
N SER A 298 -20.11 -30.31 6.92
CA SER A 298 -21.34 -31.13 6.72
C SER A 298 -21.40 -31.75 5.32
N ILE A 299 -21.10 -30.93 4.26
CA ILE A 299 -21.07 -31.44 2.87
C ILE A 299 -20.00 -32.51 2.70
N LYS A 300 -18.80 -32.32 3.25
CA LYS A 300 -17.72 -33.31 3.16
C LYS A 300 -18.12 -34.65 3.84
N THR A 301 -18.79 -34.56 4.97
CA THR A 301 -19.26 -35.76 5.70
C THR A 301 -20.38 -36.49 4.91
N SER A 302 -21.33 -35.78 4.30
CA SER A 302 -22.37 -36.40 3.47
C SER A 302 -21.80 -37.07 2.22
N THR A 303 -20.79 -36.49 1.57
CA THR A 303 -20.14 -37.09 0.39
C THR A 303 -19.33 -38.33 0.75
N GLU A 304 -18.73 -38.40 1.94
CA GLU A 304 -18.02 -39.57 2.44
C GLU A 304 -18.98 -40.73 2.81
N TYR A 305 -20.25 -40.46 3.16
CA TYR A 305 -21.27 -41.46 3.40
C TYR A 305 -21.93 -41.99 2.11
N GLU A 306 -21.90 -41.25 1.01
CA GLU A 306 -22.43 -41.67 -0.29
C GLU A 306 -21.43 -42.50 -1.12
N THR A 307 -20.15 -42.48 -0.74
CA THR A 307 -19.07 -43.22 -1.44
C THR A 307 -18.63 -44.50 -0.74
N ASN A 308 -19.24 -44.87 0.40
CA ASN A 308 -19.10 -46.13 1.11
C ASN A 308 -20.39 -46.96 1.06
#